data_1fb2215e6408be01d39f569e9b4a5c42
#
_entry.id   1fb2215e6408be01d39f569e9b4a5c42
#
_cell.length_a   1.000
_cell.length_b   1.000
_cell.length_c   1.000
_cell.angle_alpha   90.00
_cell.angle_beta   90.00
_cell.angle_gamma   90.00
#
_symmetry.space_group_name_H-M   'P 1'
#
loop_
_entity.id
_entity.type
_entity.pdbx_description
1 polymer ?
#
loop_
_entity_poly.entity_id
_entity_poly.type
_entity_poly.pdbx_seq_one_letter_code
_entity_poly.pdbx_strand_id
1 'polypeptide(L)'
;RIIRNSFCGASWGILPAVWSGEGESVRRNDGERWERLKGKVRVRLEDYRQIEDEELYGIIDEEIVELGRETFFPLGERLGMRERLFDAFRRLGVLQELMDRGDITEIMVNGKDRIFIERGGSLCRWDGGFESEEQLEDTIQQIVSRVNRVVNVAEPIADARLPDGSRVHVVLPPVALDGPALTIRKFPETITMKRLTELGALTEEAAGFLGTLVRARYNIFISGGTGSGKTTFLNALSAFIPPDERIVTIEDSAELQIRQIPNLVRLETRNDNGEGNRPVTVGDLIRAALRMRPDRIIV
;
A
#
# COMPACT_ATOMS: atom_id res chain seq x y z
N ARG A 1 -0.43 -25.53 28.75
CA ARG A 1 0.57 -26.21 27.89
C ARG A 1 0.89 -25.27 26.74
N ILE A 2 2.03 -24.61 26.86
CA ILE A 2 2.62 -23.73 25.87
C ILE A 2 3.34 -24.66 24.88
N ILE A 3 2.94 -24.61 23.60
CA ILE A 3 3.75 -25.20 22.54
C ILE A 3 4.38 -24.02 21.78
N ARG A 4 5.65 -23.80 22.05
CA ARG A 4 6.54 -23.03 21.20
C ARG A 4 6.79 -23.84 19.93
N ASN A 5 6.53 -23.29 18.77
CA ASN A 5 7.16 -23.73 17.53
C ASN A 5 7.95 -22.58 16.93
N SER A 6 9.23 -22.64 17.22
CA SER A 6 10.28 -21.97 16.48
C SER A 6 10.50 -22.78 15.20
N PHE A 7 10.48 -22.13 14.04
CA PHE A 7 11.33 -22.48 12.90
C PHE A 7 11.18 -21.39 11.82
N CYS A 8 12.04 -20.39 11.93
CA CYS A 8 12.45 -19.60 10.78
C CYS A 8 13.99 -19.71 10.75
N GLY A 9 14.49 -20.69 10.03
CA GLY A 9 15.92 -20.95 9.93
C GLY A 9 16.24 -21.92 8.80
N ALA A 10 16.53 -21.38 7.64
CA ALA A 10 17.35 -22.05 6.63
C ALA A 10 18.64 -21.24 6.49
N SER A 11 19.62 -21.62 7.29
CA SER A 11 21.01 -21.18 7.16
C SER A 11 21.65 -21.87 5.97
N TRP A 12 21.93 -21.13 4.93
CA TRP A 12 22.96 -21.51 3.96
C TRP A 12 24.28 -20.97 4.47
N GLY A 13 25.14 -21.89 4.91
CA GLY A 13 26.50 -21.59 5.32
C GLY A 13 27.30 -21.06 4.13
N ILE A 14 27.74 -19.81 4.23
CA ILE A 14 28.77 -19.22 3.40
C ILE A 14 30.00 -19.03 4.31
N LEU A 15 31.08 -19.64 3.91
CA LEU A 15 32.42 -19.51 4.50
C LEU A 15 32.80 -18.01 4.58
N PRO A 16 33.52 -17.59 5.62
CA PRO A 16 33.99 -16.22 5.72
C PRO A 16 35.10 -15.98 4.70
N ALA A 17 34.83 -15.24 3.66
CA ALA A 17 35.87 -14.63 2.86
C ALA A 17 36.41 -13.42 3.59
N VAL A 18 37.66 -13.54 4.02
CA VAL A 18 38.49 -12.42 4.51
C VAL A 18 38.69 -11.44 3.35
N TRP A 19 37.95 -10.33 3.36
CA TRP A 19 38.27 -9.12 2.58
C TRP A 19 37.93 -7.91 3.43
N SER A 20 38.88 -7.50 4.24
CA SER A 20 38.90 -6.23 4.96
C SER A 20 39.53 -5.17 4.07
N GLY A 21 38.80 -4.14 3.71
CA GLY A 21 39.34 -2.89 3.20
C GLY A 21 38.72 -2.26 1.96
N GLU A 22 38.15 -3.04 1.03
CA GLU A 22 37.56 -2.47 -0.21
C GLU A 22 36.04 -2.21 -0.11
N GLY A 23 35.35 -2.84 0.82
CA GLY A 23 33.89 -2.73 0.93
C GLY A 23 33.38 -1.40 1.49
N GLU A 24 34.18 -0.70 2.31
CA GLU A 24 33.77 0.58 2.89
C GLU A 24 33.95 1.76 1.90
N SER A 25 35.00 1.73 1.08
CA SER A 25 35.22 2.77 0.07
C SER A 25 34.20 2.70 -1.07
N VAL A 26 33.76 1.50 -1.47
CA VAL A 26 32.74 1.30 -2.50
C VAL A 26 31.37 1.76 -2.01
N ARG A 27 30.98 1.43 -0.78
CA ARG A 27 29.71 1.88 -0.19
C ARG A 27 29.63 3.38 0.02
N ARG A 28 30.74 4.02 0.39
CA ARG A 28 30.80 5.47 0.57
C ARG A 28 30.66 6.21 -0.75
N ASN A 29 31.24 5.69 -1.82
CA ASN A 29 31.17 6.26 -3.16
C ASN A 29 29.76 6.13 -3.78
N ASP A 30 29.04 5.05 -3.46
CA ASP A 30 27.65 4.82 -3.91
C ASP A 30 26.66 5.77 -3.21
N GLY A 31 26.83 6.05 -1.92
CA GLY A 31 26.00 7.00 -1.18
C GLY A 31 26.16 8.44 -1.72
N GLU A 32 27.39 8.90 -1.96
CA GLU A 32 27.63 10.23 -2.52
C GLU A 32 27.07 10.40 -3.94
N ARG A 33 27.19 9.35 -4.77
CA ARG A 33 26.61 9.32 -6.12
C ARG A 33 25.10 9.38 -6.10
N TRP A 34 24.50 8.63 -5.18
CA TRP A 34 23.07 8.58 -4.97
C TRP A 34 22.49 9.95 -4.62
N GLU A 35 23.01 10.59 -3.57
CA GLU A 35 22.55 11.92 -3.15
C GLU A 35 22.73 12.98 -4.24
N ARG A 36 23.85 12.92 -4.95
CA ARG A 36 24.13 13.84 -6.06
C ARG A 36 23.12 13.68 -7.20
N LEU A 37 22.84 12.45 -7.63
CA LEU A 37 21.87 12.16 -8.69
C LEU A 37 20.45 12.51 -8.24
N LYS A 38 20.06 12.11 -7.02
CA LYS A 38 18.76 12.42 -6.45
C LYS A 38 18.52 13.94 -6.40
N GLY A 39 19.53 14.71 -5.97
CA GLY A 39 19.46 16.18 -5.94
C GLY A 39 19.29 16.79 -7.34
N LYS A 40 20.07 16.34 -8.33
CA LYS A 40 19.98 16.84 -9.71
C LYS A 40 18.63 16.51 -10.35
N VAL A 41 18.14 15.30 -10.21
CA VAL A 41 16.81 14.90 -10.71
C VAL A 41 15.71 15.71 -10.02
N ARG A 42 15.78 15.92 -8.69
CA ARG A 42 14.82 16.74 -7.94
C ARG A 42 14.72 18.16 -8.51
N VAL A 43 15.85 18.84 -8.74
CA VAL A 43 15.88 20.21 -9.29
C VAL A 43 15.22 20.25 -10.67
N ARG A 44 15.46 19.26 -11.52
CA ARG A 44 14.83 19.22 -12.85
C ARG A 44 13.33 18.95 -12.78
N LEU A 45 12.86 18.26 -11.74
CA LEU A 45 11.44 17.99 -11.53
C LEU A 45 10.64 19.19 -11.00
N GLU A 46 11.30 20.21 -10.44
CA GLU A 46 10.63 21.44 -9.96
C GLU A 46 9.91 22.20 -11.07
N ASP A 47 10.36 22.06 -12.31
CA ASP A 47 9.76 22.69 -13.48
C ASP A 47 8.50 21.97 -13.99
N TYR A 48 8.20 20.77 -13.48
CA TYR A 48 7.09 19.94 -13.93
C TYR A 48 5.97 19.90 -12.89
N ARG A 49 4.73 20.25 -13.30
CA ARG A 49 3.53 20.07 -12.46
C ARG A 49 3.05 18.61 -12.44
N GLN A 50 3.20 17.92 -13.55
CA GLN A 50 2.96 16.49 -13.71
C GLN A 50 3.98 15.97 -14.73
N ILE A 51 4.54 14.80 -14.50
CA ILE A 51 5.51 14.17 -15.39
C ILE A 51 5.08 12.72 -15.60
N GLU A 52 5.12 12.23 -16.83
CA GLU A 52 4.87 10.83 -17.16
C GLU A 52 6.08 9.96 -16.83
N ASP A 53 5.88 8.65 -16.67
CA ASP A 53 6.94 7.71 -16.26
C ASP A 53 8.09 7.68 -17.28
N GLU A 54 7.79 7.75 -18.56
CA GLU A 54 8.78 7.75 -19.65
C GLU A 54 9.64 9.03 -19.61
N GLU A 55 9.05 10.17 -19.31
CA GLU A 55 9.78 11.44 -19.16
C GLU A 55 10.68 11.43 -17.92
N LEU A 56 10.21 10.87 -16.81
CA LEU A 56 11.00 10.71 -15.61
C LEU A 56 12.21 9.79 -15.85
N TYR A 57 12.01 8.65 -16.52
CA TYR A 57 13.12 7.79 -16.92
C TYR A 57 14.10 8.52 -17.83
N GLY A 58 13.62 9.36 -18.74
CA GLY A 58 14.47 10.19 -19.61
C GLY A 58 15.37 11.12 -18.81
N ILE A 59 14.82 11.86 -17.84
CA ILE A 59 15.57 12.74 -16.95
C ILE A 59 16.62 11.97 -16.14
N ILE A 60 16.24 10.83 -15.57
CA ILE A 60 17.14 9.98 -14.79
C ILE A 60 18.30 9.47 -15.66
N ASP A 61 17.98 8.98 -16.85
CA ASP A 61 18.97 8.44 -17.77
C ASP A 61 19.99 9.53 -18.22
N GLU A 62 19.52 10.74 -18.49
CA GLU A 62 20.39 11.87 -18.82
C GLU A 62 21.36 12.22 -17.68
N GLU A 63 20.89 12.29 -16.43
CA GLU A 63 21.72 12.58 -15.27
C GLU A 63 22.73 11.46 -14.97
N ILE A 64 22.32 10.19 -15.14
CA ILE A 64 23.22 9.04 -15.01
C ILE A 64 24.31 9.05 -16.07
N VAL A 65 23.97 9.39 -17.33
CA VAL A 65 24.93 9.49 -18.43
C VAL A 65 25.91 10.62 -18.17
N GLU A 66 25.45 11.79 -17.70
CA GLU A 66 26.31 12.93 -17.37
C GLU A 66 27.29 12.57 -16.25
N LEU A 67 26.82 11.95 -15.17
CA LEU A 67 27.71 11.47 -14.10
C LEU A 67 28.71 10.44 -14.61
N GLY A 68 28.31 9.57 -15.54
CA GLY A 68 29.16 8.57 -16.16
C GLY A 68 30.28 9.14 -17.06
N ARG A 69 30.22 10.44 -17.46
CA ARG A 69 31.31 11.17 -18.14
C ARG A 69 32.38 11.65 -17.17
N GLU A 70 31.99 11.94 -15.93
CA GLU A 70 32.92 12.41 -14.89
C GLU A 70 33.63 11.26 -14.17
N THR A 71 32.92 10.13 -13.99
CA THR A 71 33.41 9.01 -13.18
C THR A 71 33.07 7.69 -13.85
N PHE A 72 33.99 6.71 -13.79
CA PHE A 72 33.68 5.37 -14.28
C PHE A 72 32.46 4.78 -13.52
N PHE A 73 31.43 4.39 -14.28
CA PHE A 73 30.16 3.93 -13.73
C PHE A 73 29.73 2.67 -14.52
N PRO A 74 29.94 1.45 -13.96
CA PRO A 74 29.62 0.19 -14.61
C PRO A 74 28.15 0.10 -15.02
N LEU A 75 27.86 -0.57 -16.13
CA LEU A 75 26.49 -0.67 -16.66
C LEU A 75 25.50 -1.26 -15.65
N GLY A 76 25.91 -2.30 -14.92
CA GLY A 76 25.06 -2.92 -13.89
C GLY A 76 24.67 -1.96 -12.76
N GLU A 77 25.64 -1.13 -12.32
CA GLU A 77 25.39 -0.09 -11.30
C GLU A 77 24.47 1.01 -11.83
N ARG A 78 24.65 1.42 -13.13
CA ARG A 78 23.76 2.41 -13.77
C ARG A 78 22.32 1.94 -13.81
N LEU A 79 22.09 0.69 -14.21
CA LEU A 79 20.74 0.10 -14.26
C LEU A 79 20.12 0.02 -12.86
N GLY A 80 20.88 -0.43 -11.87
CA GLY A 80 20.43 -0.47 -10.49
C GLY A 80 20.09 0.94 -9.94
N MET A 81 20.95 1.94 -10.24
CA MET A 81 20.73 3.33 -9.83
C MET A 81 19.50 3.94 -10.51
N ARG A 82 19.30 3.64 -11.80
CA ARG A 82 18.14 4.07 -12.58
C ARG A 82 16.81 3.63 -11.93
N GLU A 83 16.70 2.35 -11.62
CA GLU A 83 15.49 1.82 -10.97
C GLU A 83 15.30 2.37 -9.54
N ARG A 84 16.37 2.47 -8.76
CA ARG A 84 16.32 3.08 -7.42
C ARG A 84 15.88 4.54 -7.45
N LEU A 85 16.36 5.34 -8.40
CA LEU A 85 15.94 6.73 -8.57
C LEU A 85 14.49 6.82 -9.00
N PHE A 86 14.09 6.01 -9.98
CA PHE A 86 12.67 5.96 -10.38
C PHE A 86 11.77 5.61 -9.21
N ASP A 87 12.13 4.58 -8.45
CA ASP A 87 11.38 4.17 -7.26
C ASP A 87 11.33 5.28 -6.18
N ALA A 88 12.42 6.02 -6.00
CA ALA A 88 12.46 7.13 -5.05
C ALA A 88 11.55 8.31 -5.43
N PHE A 89 11.31 8.54 -6.72
CA PHE A 89 10.43 9.62 -7.18
C PHE A 89 9.01 9.19 -7.52
N ARG A 90 8.80 7.93 -7.92
CA ARG A 90 7.51 7.41 -8.37
C ARG A 90 6.88 6.40 -7.45
N ARG A 91 7.67 5.67 -6.68
CA ARG A 91 7.20 4.59 -5.80
C ARG A 91 7.50 4.93 -4.34
N LEU A 92 7.30 3.98 -3.46
CA LEU A 92 7.47 4.16 -2.02
C LEU A 92 8.91 3.86 -1.54
N GLY A 93 9.91 4.07 -2.39
CA GLY A 93 11.32 3.82 -2.05
C GLY A 93 11.52 2.38 -1.55
N VAL A 94 12.19 2.24 -0.39
CA VAL A 94 12.49 0.93 0.22
C VAL A 94 11.25 0.11 0.58
N LEU A 95 10.07 0.73 0.72
CA LEU A 95 8.82 0.03 1.03
C LEU A 95 8.17 -0.60 -0.20
N GLN A 96 8.62 -0.26 -1.42
CA GLN A 96 7.97 -0.75 -2.64
C GLN A 96 8.04 -2.27 -2.75
N GLU A 97 9.18 -2.87 -2.41
CA GLU A 97 9.31 -4.33 -2.36
C GLU A 97 8.25 -4.98 -1.47
N LEU A 98 7.96 -4.37 -0.31
CA LEU A 98 6.96 -4.86 0.63
C LEU A 98 5.53 -4.63 0.10
N MET A 99 5.33 -3.52 -0.61
CA MET A 99 4.04 -3.22 -1.25
C MET A 99 3.72 -4.19 -2.38
N ASP A 100 4.70 -4.61 -3.16
CA ASP A 100 4.51 -5.51 -4.30
C ASP A 100 4.27 -6.98 -3.87
N ARG A 101 4.61 -7.33 -2.64
CA ARG A 101 4.43 -8.68 -2.11
C ARG A 101 2.99 -8.94 -1.66
N GLY A 102 2.26 -9.83 -2.33
CA GLY A 102 0.87 -10.19 -2.00
C GLY A 102 0.68 -10.93 -0.67
N ASP A 103 1.75 -11.52 -0.10
CA ASP A 103 1.72 -12.23 1.18
C ASP A 103 1.82 -11.32 2.42
N ILE A 104 2.10 -10.02 2.24
CA ILE A 104 2.17 -9.00 3.29
C ILE A 104 0.85 -8.23 3.34
N THR A 105 0.27 -8.14 4.52
CA THR A 105 -1.00 -7.44 4.78
C THR A 105 -0.81 -6.08 5.44
N GLU A 106 0.24 -5.92 6.25
CA GLU A 106 0.51 -4.67 6.96
C GLU A 106 2.02 -4.41 7.03
N ILE A 107 2.40 -3.14 6.92
CA ILE A 107 3.78 -2.65 7.02
C ILE A 107 3.79 -1.57 8.11
N MET A 108 4.65 -1.72 9.10
CA MET A 108 4.78 -0.82 10.25
C MET A 108 6.21 -0.32 10.35
N VAL A 109 6.41 0.97 10.17
CA VAL A 109 7.71 1.64 10.27
C VAL A 109 7.73 2.44 11.56
N ASN A 110 8.68 2.15 12.44
CA ASN A 110 8.88 2.82 13.73
C ASN A 110 10.28 3.47 13.75
N GLY A 111 10.41 4.63 13.13
CA GLY A 111 11.71 5.22 12.83
C GLY A 111 12.44 4.47 11.69
N LYS A 112 13.61 4.95 11.30
CA LYS A 112 14.32 4.49 10.10
C LYS A 112 14.78 3.03 10.11
N ASP A 113 15.06 2.46 11.29
CA ASP A 113 15.72 1.15 11.44
C ASP A 113 14.79 0.01 11.87
N ARG A 114 13.52 0.31 12.19
CA ARG A 114 12.58 -0.66 12.76
C ARG A 114 11.34 -0.81 11.89
N ILE A 115 11.42 -1.71 10.93
CA ILE A 115 10.31 -2.06 10.06
C ILE A 115 9.77 -3.43 10.45
N PHE A 116 8.48 -3.52 10.66
CA PHE A 116 7.75 -4.75 10.92
C PHE A 116 6.72 -4.97 9.82
N ILE A 117 6.46 -6.23 9.53
CA ILE A 117 5.45 -6.63 8.55
C ILE A 117 4.53 -7.67 9.15
N GLU A 118 3.27 -7.65 8.76
CA GLU A 118 2.34 -8.74 9.00
C GLU A 118 2.30 -9.64 7.78
N ARG A 119 2.54 -10.94 8.00
CA ARG A 119 2.53 -11.96 6.96
C ARG A 119 1.86 -13.23 7.47
N GLY A 120 0.78 -13.66 6.80
CA GLY A 120 0.04 -14.85 7.23
C GLY A 120 -0.51 -14.74 8.66
N GLY A 121 -0.90 -13.55 9.12
CA GLY A 121 -1.39 -13.29 10.48
C GLY A 121 -0.31 -13.28 11.56
N SER A 122 0.97 -13.26 11.18
CA SER A 122 2.10 -13.20 12.12
C SER A 122 2.95 -11.96 11.87
N LEU A 123 3.35 -11.28 12.96
CA LEU A 123 4.24 -10.14 12.93
C LEU A 123 5.70 -10.61 12.83
N CYS A 124 6.43 -10.06 11.86
CA CYS A 124 7.85 -10.32 11.66
C CYS A 124 8.61 -9.00 11.52
N ARG A 125 9.83 -8.94 12.03
CA ARG A 125 10.74 -7.84 11.72
C ARG A 125 11.28 -8.02 10.30
N TRP A 126 11.31 -6.94 9.53
CA TRP A 126 11.98 -6.91 8.24
C TRP A 126 13.43 -6.39 8.42
N ASP A 127 14.38 -7.03 7.75
CA ASP A 127 15.81 -6.71 7.91
C ASP A 127 16.27 -5.49 7.10
N GLY A 128 15.37 -4.87 6.33
CA GLY A 128 15.62 -3.61 5.63
C GLY A 128 15.33 -2.38 6.51
N GLY A 129 15.73 -1.21 6.03
CA GLY A 129 15.53 0.07 6.71
C GLY A 129 15.75 1.24 5.76
N PHE A 130 15.53 2.44 6.25
CA PHE A 130 15.87 3.68 5.57
C PHE A 130 17.32 4.07 5.87
N GLU A 131 18.00 4.70 4.92
CA GLU A 131 19.39 5.14 5.09
C GLU A 131 19.49 6.29 6.12
N SER A 132 18.46 7.17 6.15
CA SER A 132 18.38 8.28 7.10
C SER A 132 16.94 8.56 7.53
N GLU A 133 16.75 9.36 8.59
CA GLU A 133 15.41 9.83 8.98
C GLU A 133 14.82 10.75 7.92
N GLU A 134 15.65 11.57 7.28
CA GLU A 134 15.24 12.44 6.17
C GLU A 134 14.64 11.64 5.00
N GLN A 135 15.25 10.49 4.66
CA GLN A 135 14.70 9.60 3.63
C GLN A 135 13.32 9.06 4.01
N LEU A 136 13.13 8.70 5.27
CA LEU A 136 11.82 8.28 5.77
C LEU A 136 10.81 9.43 5.70
N GLU A 137 11.19 10.62 6.15
CA GLU A 137 10.33 11.82 6.09
C GLU A 137 9.98 12.18 4.63
N ASP A 138 10.94 12.17 3.72
CA ASP A 138 10.72 12.38 2.28
C ASP A 138 9.70 11.36 1.72
N THR A 139 9.84 10.09 2.10
CA THR A 139 8.90 9.04 1.68
C THR A 139 7.50 9.29 2.24
N ILE A 140 7.40 9.70 3.51
CA ILE A 140 6.14 10.08 4.14
C ILE A 140 5.50 11.25 3.41
N GLN A 141 6.25 12.33 3.15
CA GLN A 141 5.75 13.51 2.44
C GLN A 141 5.29 13.15 1.02
N GLN A 142 6.02 12.28 0.33
CA GLN A 142 5.63 11.78 -0.98
C GLN A 142 4.30 11.01 -0.94
N ILE A 143 4.09 10.16 0.07
CA ILE A 143 2.85 9.42 0.27
C ILE A 143 1.67 10.38 0.49
N VAL A 144 1.83 11.32 1.40
CA VAL A 144 0.73 12.21 1.85
C VAL A 144 0.35 13.21 0.77
N SER A 145 1.36 13.74 0.03
CA SER A 145 1.14 14.69 -1.06
C SER A 145 0.34 14.11 -2.24
N ARG A 146 0.51 12.82 -2.54
CA ARG A 146 -0.26 12.14 -3.60
C ARG A 146 -1.77 12.14 -3.36
N VAL A 147 -2.20 12.32 -2.12
CA VAL A 147 -3.61 12.30 -1.71
C VAL A 147 -4.09 13.67 -1.23
N ASN A 148 -3.35 14.73 -1.58
CA ASN A 148 -3.63 16.12 -1.20
C ASN A 148 -3.79 16.30 0.33
N ARG A 149 -2.98 15.60 1.10
CA ARG A 149 -2.87 15.75 2.56
C ARG A 149 -1.55 16.41 2.91
N VAL A 150 -1.53 17.06 4.06
CA VAL A 150 -0.34 17.69 4.62
C VAL A 150 -0.09 17.05 5.98
N VAL A 151 1.16 16.77 6.27
CA VAL A 151 1.62 16.35 7.59
C VAL A 151 2.90 17.12 7.91
N ASN A 152 2.93 17.76 9.06
CA ASN A 152 4.06 18.58 9.52
C ASN A 152 4.05 18.69 11.05
N VAL A 153 4.94 19.48 11.61
CA VAL A 153 5.05 19.68 13.07
C VAL A 153 3.77 20.28 13.69
N ALA A 154 3.02 21.10 12.95
CA ALA A 154 1.76 21.68 13.43
C ALA A 154 0.58 20.69 13.34
N GLU A 155 0.59 19.83 12.31
CA GLU A 155 -0.37 18.76 12.09
C GLU A 155 0.38 17.43 11.97
N PRO A 156 0.83 16.84 13.08
CA PRO A 156 1.74 15.71 13.08
C PRO A 156 1.09 14.35 12.80
N ILE A 157 -0.24 14.31 12.68
CA ILE A 157 -1.01 13.08 12.45
C ILE A 157 -1.76 13.20 11.13
N ALA A 158 -1.61 12.23 10.26
CA ALA A 158 -2.33 12.17 8.99
C ALA A 158 -2.81 10.76 8.64
N ASP A 159 -4.04 10.69 8.17
CA ASP A 159 -4.60 9.51 7.53
C ASP A 159 -4.70 9.75 6.02
N ALA A 160 -4.23 8.80 5.26
CA ALA A 160 -4.19 8.85 3.81
C ALA A 160 -4.63 7.51 3.19
N ARG A 161 -5.03 7.55 1.94
CA ARG A 161 -5.35 6.35 1.17
C ARG A 161 -4.62 6.40 -0.16
N LEU A 162 -3.82 5.37 -0.44
CA LEU A 162 -3.11 5.23 -1.70
C LEU A 162 -4.08 4.90 -2.86
N PRO A 163 -3.67 5.13 -4.12
CA PRO A 163 -4.51 4.81 -5.29
C PRO A 163 -4.92 3.34 -5.40
N ASP A 164 -4.12 2.42 -4.86
CA ASP A 164 -4.42 0.99 -4.78
C ASP A 164 -5.47 0.65 -3.71
N GLY A 165 -5.87 1.63 -2.89
CA GLY A 165 -6.82 1.49 -1.80
C GLY A 165 -6.18 1.22 -0.43
N SER A 166 -4.86 1.02 -0.37
CA SER A 166 -4.13 0.84 0.89
C SER A 166 -4.28 2.06 1.79
N ARG A 167 -4.48 1.82 3.09
CA ARG A 167 -4.59 2.87 4.10
C ARG A 167 -3.23 3.17 4.69
N VAL A 168 -2.96 4.44 4.86
CA VAL A 168 -1.72 4.93 5.44
C VAL A 168 -2.03 5.79 6.64
N HIS A 169 -1.42 5.50 7.76
CA HIS A 169 -1.45 6.30 8.97
C HIS A 169 -0.04 6.78 9.31
N VAL A 170 0.11 8.08 9.52
CA VAL A 170 1.40 8.73 9.81
C VAL A 170 1.31 9.46 11.13
N VAL A 171 2.37 9.36 11.92
CA VAL A 171 2.59 10.18 13.11
C VAL A 171 4.02 10.70 13.10
N LEU A 172 4.18 12.03 13.12
CA LEU A 172 5.49 12.69 13.12
C LEU A 172 5.94 13.11 14.52
N PRO A 173 7.23 13.34 14.74
CA PRO A 173 7.72 14.10 15.90
C PRO A 173 7.07 15.49 15.98
N PRO A 174 6.86 16.06 17.19
CA PRO A 174 7.25 15.54 18.50
C PRO A 174 6.26 14.56 19.14
N VAL A 175 5.15 14.23 18.47
CA VAL A 175 4.14 13.27 18.99
C VAL A 175 4.68 11.84 18.97
N ALA A 176 5.33 11.46 17.87
CA ALA A 176 6.08 10.19 17.77
C ALA A 176 7.46 10.38 18.42
N LEU A 177 7.66 9.82 19.62
CA LEU A 177 8.85 10.07 20.44
C LEU A 177 10.13 9.39 19.89
N ASP A 178 9.99 8.29 19.20
CA ASP A 178 11.09 7.47 18.69
C ASP A 178 11.38 7.69 17.19
N GLY A 179 11.00 8.83 16.64
CA GLY A 179 11.07 9.15 15.22
C GLY A 179 9.74 8.98 14.50
N PRO A 180 9.66 9.30 13.19
CA PRO A 180 8.43 9.16 12.42
C PRO A 180 7.89 7.74 12.45
N ALA A 181 6.57 7.62 12.67
CA ALA A 181 5.84 6.35 12.60
C ALA A 181 4.94 6.34 11.37
N LEU A 182 5.01 5.25 10.58
CA LEU A 182 4.21 5.06 9.39
C LEU A 182 3.63 3.64 9.42
N THR A 183 2.32 3.53 9.31
CA THR A 183 1.62 2.24 9.18
C THR A 183 0.91 2.21 7.84
N ILE A 184 1.16 1.18 7.04
CA ILE A 184 0.48 0.93 5.77
C ILE A 184 -0.29 -0.38 5.90
N ARG A 185 -1.62 -0.30 5.92
CA ARG A 185 -2.48 -1.47 5.81
C ARG A 185 -2.83 -1.68 4.35
N LYS A 186 -2.24 -2.71 3.76
CA LYS A 186 -2.44 -3.01 2.36
C LYS A 186 -3.88 -3.41 2.07
N PHE A 187 -4.32 -3.06 0.88
CA PHE A 187 -5.62 -3.48 0.41
C PHE A 187 -5.55 -4.96 0.06
N PRO A 188 -6.35 -5.85 0.69
CA PRO A 188 -6.22 -7.28 0.50
C PRO A 188 -6.55 -7.68 -0.94
N GLU A 189 -5.84 -8.66 -1.47
CA GLU A 189 -6.23 -9.29 -2.74
C GLU A 189 -7.64 -9.89 -2.63
N THR A 190 -8.41 -9.76 -3.70
CA THR A 190 -9.76 -10.31 -3.75
C THR A 190 -9.70 -11.84 -3.76
N ILE A 191 -10.19 -12.46 -2.70
CA ILE A 191 -10.38 -13.91 -2.67
C ILE A 191 -11.67 -14.23 -3.43
N THR A 192 -11.53 -15.05 -4.48
CA THR A 192 -12.68 -15.49 -5.29
C THR A 192 -13.49 -16.56 -4.56
N MET A 193 -14.76 -16.75 -4.95
CA MET A 193 -15.60 -17.84 -4.42
C MET A 193 -14.95 -19.22 -4.65
N LYS A 194 -14.32 -19.42 -5.81
CA LYS A 194 -13.56 -20.65 -6.09
C LYS A 194 -12.43 -20.86 -5.07
N ARG A 195 -11.68 -19.80 -4.75
CA ARG A 195 -10.61 -19.90 -3.76
C ARG A 195 -11.14 -20.19 -2.36
N LEU A 196 -12.31 -19.68 -1.99
CA LEU A 196 -12.97 -20.01 -0.71
C LEU A 196 -13.38 -21.49 -0.65
N THR A 197 -13.86 -22.07 -1.74
CA THR A 197 -14.17 -23.52 -1.79
C THR A 197 -12.92 -24.37 -1.72
N GLU A 198 -11.86 -24.02 -2.43
CA GLU A 198 -10.54 -24.69 -2.36
C GLU A 198 -9.95 -24.68 -0.94
N LEU A 199 -10.14 -23.57 -0.21
CA LEU A 199 -9.72 -23.44 1.20
C LEU A 199 -10.65 -24.17 2.18
N GLY A 200 -11.74 -24.78 1.72
CA GLY A 200 -12.70 -25.48 2.54
C GLY A 200 -13.60 -24.58 3.40
N ALA A 201 -13.66 -23.27 3.09
CA ALA A 201 -14.52 -22.33 3.80
C ALA A 201 -16.02 -22.60 3.56
N LEU A 202 -16.36 -23.16 2.38
CA LEU A 202 -17.69 -23.65 2.04
C LEU A 202 -17.61 -24.73 0.93
N THR A 203 -18.69 -25.48 0.77
CA THR A 203 -18.79 -26.49 -0.31
C THR A 203 -19.14 -25.84 -1.65
N GLU A 204 -18.82 -26.50 -2.76
CA GLU A 204 -19.21 -26.05 -4.10
C GLU A 204 -20.74 -25.94 -4.26
N GLU A 205 -21.48 -26.87 -3.66
CA GLU A 205 -22.93 -26.84 -3.64
C GLU A 205 -23.47 -25.58 -2.95
N ALA A 206 -22.93 -25.25 -1.77
CA ALA A 206 -23.28 -24.04 -1.05
C ALA A 206 -22.93 -22.76 -1.83
N ALA A 207 -21.78 -22.74 -2.50
CA ALA A 207 -21.37 -21.62 -3.37
C ALA A 207 -22.33 -21.44 -4.54
N GLY A 208 -22.73 -22.53 -5.21
CA GLY A 208 -23.71 -22.51 -6.30
C GLY A 208 -25.09 -22.03 -5.86
N PHE A 209 -25.54 -22.49 -4.69
CA PHE A 209 -26.81 -22.07 -4.10
C PHE A 209 -26.80 -20.57 -3.77
N LEU A 210 -25.73 -20.08 -3.11
CA LEU A 210 -25.58 -18.66 -2.81
C LEU A 210 -25.53 -17.79 -4.08
N GLY A 211 -24.86 -18.26 -5.12
CA GLY A 211 -24.85 -17.59 -6.43
C GLY A 211 -26.26 -17.50 -7.03
N THR A 212 -27.11 -18.50 -6.82
CA THR A 212 -28.52 -18.49 -7.24
C THR A 212 -29.32 -17.47 -6.45
N LEU A 213 -29.13 -17.41 -5.12
CA LEU A 213 -29.80 -16.41 -4.28
C LEU A 213 -29.40 -14.98 -4.66
N VAL A 214 -28.10 -14.74 -4.95
CA VAL A 214 -27.64 -13.44 -5.41
C VAL A 214 -28.33 -13.07 -6.70
N ARG A 215 -28.34 -13.94 -7.73
CA ARG A 215 -29.02 -13.66 -9.00
C ARG A 215 -30.54 -13.44 -8.84
N ALA A 216 -31.15 -14.17 -7.92
CA ALA A 216 -32.57 -14.05 -7.60
C ALA A 216 -32.90 -12.81 -6.72
N ARG A 217 -31.92 -11.97 -6.41
CA ARG A 217 -32.10 -10.72 -5.63
C ARG A 217 -32.57 -10.90 -4.19
N TYR A 218 -32.21 -12.01 -3.56
CA TYR A 218 -32.50 -12.18 -2.14
C TYR A 218 -31.67 -11.22 -1.29
N ASN A 219 -32.24 -10.75 -0.18
CA ASN A 219 -31.51 -10.03 0.84
C ASN A 219 -30.61 -11.01 1.61
N ILE A 220 -29.31 -10.74 1.65
CA ILE A 220 -28.31 -11.59 2.29
C ILE A 220 -27.64 -10.80 3.40
N PHE A 221 -27.63 -11.36 4.61
CA PHE A 221 -26.91 -10.82 5.75
C PHE A 221 -25.68 -11.68 6.04
N ILE A 222 -24.52 -11.04 6.14
CA ILE A 222 -23.26 -11.67 6.51
C ILE A 222 -22.88 -11.20 7.91
N SER A 223 -22.83 -12.13 8.86
CA SER A 223 -22.55 -11.85 10.26
C SER A 223 -21.30 -12.61 10.72
N GLY A 224 -20.56 -12.02 11.65
CA GLY A 224 -19.36 -12.62 12.25
C GLY A 224 -18.53 -11.59 13.01
N GLY A 225 -17.55 -12.05 13.78
CA GLY A 225 -16.62 -11.19 14.53
C GLY A 225 -15.67 -10.39 13.63
N THR A 226 -14.90 -9.50 14.24
CA THR A 226 -13.81 -8.79 13.52
C THR A 226 -12.79 -9.81 13.01
N GLY A 227 -12.27 -9.61 11.78
CA GLY A 227 -11.29 -10.53 11.18
C GLY A 227 -11.87 -11.89 10.70
N SER A 228 -13.19 -12.14 10.82
CA SER A 228 -13.79 -13.42 10.40
C SER A 228 -13.96 -13.57 8.87
N GLY A 229 -13.56 -12.60 8.08
CA GLY A 229 -13.65 -12.65 6.62
C GLY A 229 -14.99 -12.19 6.02
N LYS A 230 -15.83 -11.43 6.76
CA LYS A 230 -17.11 -10.91 6.26
C LYS A 230 -16.98 -10.15 4.95
N THR A 231 -16.08 -9.17 4.89
CA THR A 231 -15.84 -8.34 3.70
C THR A 231 -15.27 -9.17 2.55
N THR A 232 -14.38 -10.12 2.86
CA THR A 232 -13.83 -11.08 1.87
C THR A 232 -14.95 -11.92 1.25
N PHE A 233 -15.85 -12.43 2.09
CA PHE A 233 -17.00 -13.24 1.65
C PHE A 233 -18.00 -12.41 0.83
N LEU A 234 -18.28 -11.17 1.26
CA LEU A 234 -19.14 -10.24 0.54
C LEU A 234 -18.55 -9.91 -0.84
N ASN A 235 -17.24 -9.67 -0.92
CA ASN A 235 -16.54 -9.49 -2.20
C ASN A 235 -16.69 -10.71 -3.11
N ALA A 236 -16.51 -11.93 -2.57
CA ALA A 236 -16.66 -13.17 -3.34
C ALA A 236 -18.09 -13.37 -3.85
N LEU A 237 -19.11 -13.02 -3.02
CA LEU A 237 -20.51 -13.08 -3.40
C LEU A 237 -20.88 -12.05 -4.48
N SER A 238 -20.28 -10.86 -4.43
CA SER A 238 -20.56 -9.81 -5.39
C SER A 238 -20.23 -10.22 -6.83
N ALA A 239 -19.33 -11.18 -7.02
CA ALA A 239 -18.97 -11.73 -8.33
C ALA A 239 -20.15 -12.43 -9.05
N PHE A 240 -21.20 -12.80 -8.32
CA PHE A 240 -22.41 -13.40 -8.91
C PHE A 240 -23.46 -12.37 -9.35
N ILE A 241 -23.25 -11.08 -9.07
CA ILE A 241 -24.17 -10.00 -9.48
C ILE A 241 -24.06 -9.81 -11.00
N PRO A 242 -25.19 -9.78 -11.72
CA PRO A 242 -25.21 -9.48 -13.16
C PRO A 242 -24.55 -8.13 -13.49
N PRO A 243 -23.75 -8.03 -14.56
CA PRO A 243 -23.00 -6.81 -14.89
C PRO A 243 -23.85 -5.66 -15.41
N ASP A 244 -25.09 -5.92 -15.78
CA ASP A 244 -26.08 -4.94 -16.27
C ASP A 244 -26.81 -4.21 -15.13
N GLU A 245 -26.62 -4.63 -13.88
CA GLU A 245 -27.25 -3.99 -12.74
C GLU A 245 -26.48 -2.74 -12.26
N ARG A 246 -27.24 -1.77 -11.70
CA ARG A 246 -26.69 -0.61 -11.02
C ARG A 246 -26.53 -0.90 -9.54
N ILE A 247 -25.29 -0.81 -9.05
CA ILE A 247 -24.94 -1.11 -7.65
C ILE A 247 -24.53 0.19 -6.96
N VAL A 248 -24.99 0.36 -5.72
CA VAL A 248 -24.48 1.37 -4.79
C VAL A 248 -23.89 0.68 -3.58
N THR A 249 -22.61 0.87 -3.31
CA THR A 249 -21.98 0.40 -2.05
C THR A 249 -21.94 1.54 -1.04
N ILE A 250 -22.11 1.20 0.24
CA ILE A 250 -22.06 2.13 1.36
C ILE A 250 -21.18 1.51 2.43
N GLU A 251 -20.07 2.12 2.75
CA GLU A 251 -19.06 1.55 3.64
C GLU A 251 -18.57 2.63 4.63
N ASP A 252 -18.24 2.22 5.85
CA ASP A 252 -17.52 3.11 6.77
C ASP A 252 -16.13 3.41 6.25
N SER A 253 -15.55 2.43 5.57
CA SER A 253 -14.30 2.57 4.86
C SER A 253 -14.33 1.61 3.67
N ALA A 254 -14.14 2.15 2.48
CA ALA A 254 -14.29 1.39 1.25
C ALA A 254 -13.28 0.24 1.16
N GLU A 255 -13.74 -0.99 1.38
CA GLU A 255 -12.98 -2.25 1.29
C GLU A 255 -13.49 -3.15 0.16
N LEU A 256 -14.69 -2.90 -0.37
CA LEU A 256 -15.27 -3.70 -1.42
C LEU A 256 -14.61 -3.44 -2.79
N GLN A 257 -14.28 -4.52 -3.49
CA GLN A 257 -13.64 -4.51 -4.81
C GLN A 257 -14.53 -5.13 -5.88
N ILE A 258 -15.61 -4.48 -6.20
CA ILE A 258 -16.56 -4.93 -7.24
C ILE A 258 -16.07 -4.37 -8.58
N ARG A 259 -15.30 -5.16 -9.35
CA ARG A 259 -14.67 -4.71 -10.61
C ARG A 259 -15.47 -5.05 -11.86
N GLN A 260 -16.36 -6.04 -11.77
CA GLN A 260 -17.13 -6.56 -12.91
C GLN A 260 -18.40 -5.77 -13.24
N ILE A 261 -18.76 -4.78 -12.42
CA ILE A 261 -19.98 -3.98 -12.59
C ILE A 261 -19.61 -2.60 -13.14
N PRO A 262 -19.94 -2.28 -14.41
CA PRO A 262 -19.62 -0.97 -14.97
C PRO A 262 -20.40 0.18 -14.31
N ASN A 263 -21.63 -0.08 -13.87
CA ASN A 263 -22.50 0.93 -13.25
C ASN A 263 -22.45 0.83 -11.71
N LEU A 264 -21.25 1.05 -11.15
CA LEU A 264 -20.99 1.02 -9.73
C LEU A 264 -20.84 2.44 -9.17
N VAL A 265 -21.55 2.73 -8.07
CA VAL A 265 -21.34 3.94 -7.26
C VAL A 265 -20.85 3.49 -5.88
N ARG A 266 -19.73 4.06 -5.43
CA ARG A 266 -19.14 3.76 -4.13
C ARG A 266 -19.30 4.97 -3.21
N LEU A 267 -19.92 4.77 -2.07
CA LEU A 267 -20.14 5.79 -1.05
C LEU A 267 -19.41 5.38 0.24
N GLU A 268 -18.72 6.34 0.83
CA GLU A 268 -17.99 6.15 2.09
C GLU A 268 -18.45 7.19 3.11
N THR A 269 -18.55 6.80 4.38
CA THR A 269 -18.88 7.72 5.47
C THR A 269 -17.77 8.75 5.64
N ARG A 270 -18.11 9.88 6.23
CA ARG A 270 -17.15 10.91 6.59
C ARG A 270 -17.35 11.29 8.04
N ASN A 271 -16.30 11.11 8.84
CA ASN A 271 -16.27 11.58 10.21
C ASN A 271 -16.11 13.10 10.28
N ASP A 272 -16.44 13.68 11.43
CA ASP A 272 -16.15 15.08 11.71
C ASP A 272 -14.62 15.25 11.86
N ASN A 273 -14.03 16.04 10.96
CA ASN A 273 -12.58 16.29 10.96
C ASN A 273 -12.20 17.58 11.69
N GLY A 274 -13.10 18.20 12.44
CA GLY A 274 -12.82 19.46 13.13
C GLY A 274 -12.73 20.70 12.21
N GLU A 275 -12.78 20.53 10.90
CA GLU A 275 -12.75 21.60 9.88
C GLU A 275 -14.13 22.23 9.61
N GLY A 276 -15.12 21.96 10.49
CA GLY A 276 -16.50 22.46 10.34
C GLY A 276 -17.33 21.69 9.29
N ASN A 277 -16.82 20.61 8.74
CA ASN A 277 -17.55 19.74 7.83
C ASN A 277 -18.47 18.80 8.61
N ARG A 278 -19.77 18.88 8.36
CA ARG A 278 -20.75 17.97 8.97
C ARG A 278 -20.40 16.50 8.66
N PRO A 279 -20.43 15.59 9.66
CA PRO A 279 -20.25 14.16 9.43
C PRO A 279 -21.35 13.63 8.49
N VAL A 280 -20.99 12.65 7.67
CA VAL A 280 -21.90 11.93 6.78
C VAL A 280 -21.99 10.49 7.24
N THR A 281 -23.15 10.11 7.77
CA THR A 281 -23.38 8.80 8.35
C THR A 281 -23.84 7.76 7.31
N VAL A 282 -23.72 6.46 7.65
CA VAL A 282 -24.30 5.35 6.84
C VAL A 282 -25.79 5.61 6.54
N GLY A 283 -26.55 6.11 7.54
CA GLY A 283 -27.98 6.42 7.37
C GLY A 283 -28.24 7.54 6.34
N ASP A 284 -27.35 8.57 6.28
CA ASP A 284 -27.43 9.63 5.27
C ASP A 284 -27.16 9.07 3.87
N LEU A 285 -26.15 8.19 3.76
CA LEU A 285 -25.77 7.55 2.52
C LEU A 285 -26.84 6.59 2.00
N ILE A 286 -27.51 5.82 2.89
CA ILE A 286 -28.65 4.98 2.51
C ILE A 286 -29.79 5.83 1.94
N ARG A 287 -30.16 6.94 2.63
CA ARG A 287 -31.18 7.86 2.10
C ARG A 287 -30.84 8.45 0.74
N ALA A 288 -29.57 8.75 0.51
CA ALA A 288 -29.07 9.23 -0.77
C ALA A 288 -29.13 8.12 -1.83
N ALA A 289 -28.65 6.92 -1.51
CA ALA A 289 -28.62 5.76 -2.41
C ALA A 289 -30.01 5.40 -2.95
N LEU A 290 -31.06 5.44 -2.13
CA LEU A 290 -32.44 5.16 -2.54
C LEU A 290 -32.94 6.10 -3.67
N ARG A 291 -32.35 7.27 -3.84
CA ARG A 291 -32.67 8.23 -4.90
C ARG A 291 -31.82 8.07 -6.17
N MET A 292 -30.82 7.17 -6.12
CA MET A 292 -29.89 6.94 -7.23
C MET A 292 -30.34 5.84 -8.18
N ARG A 293 -31.58 5.35 -8.06
CA ARG A 293 -32.13 4.23 -8.84
C ARG A 293 -31.23 2.98 -8.78
N PRO A 294 -30.87 2.48 -7.62
CA PRO A 294 -30.07 1.29 -7.50
C PRO A 294 -30.89 0.03 -7.81
N ASP A 295 -30.29 -0.97 -8.46
CA ASP A 295 -30.82 -2.32 -8.48
C ASP A 295 -30.47 -3.05 -7.18
N ARG A 296 -29.29 -2.72 -6.61
CA ARG A 296 -28.86 -3.24 -5.29
C ARG A 296 -28.12 -2.16 -4.51
N ILE A 297 -28.26 -2.24 -3.20
CA ILE A 297 -27.46 -1.50 -2.22
C ILE A 297 -26.70 -2.54 -1.39
N ILE A 298 -25.40 -2.35 -1.25
CA ILE A 298 -24.51 -3.16 -0.42
C ILE A 298 -23.97 -2.26 0.69
N VAL A 299 -24.19 -2.68 1.95
CA VAL A 299 -23.81 -1.90 3.14
C VAL A 299 -22.85 -2.70 4.01
#